data_86b3757e8eca0e3577b3ee14e1eb5458
#
_entry.id   86b3757e8eca0e3577b3ee14e1eb5458
#
_cell.length_a   1.000
_cell.length_b   1.000
_cell.length_c   1.000
_cell.angle_alpha   90.00
_cell.angle_beta   90.00
_cell.angle_gamma   90.00
#
_symmetry.space_group_name_H-M   'P 1'
#
loop_
_entity.id
_entity.type
_entity.pdbx_description
1 polymer ?
#
loop_
_entity_poly.entity_id
_entity_poly.type
_entity_poly.pdbx_seq_one_letter_code
_entity_poly.pdbx_strand_id
1 'polypeptide(L)'
;IYVYSAFRSFEEQNALKGLYSVIYGVGTANQFSADQGYSEHQLGTTIDLITTGLGGAVEGFDKTEAYTWLVNNAYKYGFTLSYPKFNDFYVFEPWHWRFVGVKLATYLHNNQKGFYDLDQRKIDEYLVDLFE
;
A
#
# COMPACT_ATOMS: atom_id res chain seq x y z
N ILE A 1 0.32 -2.29 16.40
CA ILE A 1 0.27 -2.46 14.92
C ILE A 1 0.81 -3.83 14.60
N TYR A 2 0.14 -4.56 13.71
CA TYR A 2 0.50 -5.92 13.28
C TYR A 2 0.45 -6.00 11.76
N VAL A 3 1.30 -6.86 11.18
CA VAL A 3 1.23 -7.17 9.76
C VAL A 3 0.07 -8.15 9.52
N TYR A 4 -0.83 -7.77 8.63
CA TYR A 4 -1.96 -8.58 8.19
C TYR A 4 -1.63 -9.37 6.93
N SER A 5 -0.98 -8.72 5.96
CA SER A 5 -0.53 -9.31 4.70
C SER A 5 0.79 -8.68 4.29
N ALA A 6 1.65 -9.44 3.60
CA ALA A 6 2.93 -8.94 3.11
C ALA A 6 3.16 -9.43 1.67
N PHE A 7 4.26 -10.15 1.40
CA PHE A 7 4.52 -10.73 0.08
C PHE A 7 3.38 -11.67 -0.34
N ARG A 8 3.04 -11.60 -1.62
CA ARG A 8 2.06 -12.48 -2.27
C ARG A 8 2.61 -12.92 -3.61
N SER A 9 2.66 -14.22 -3.87
CA SER A 9 3.10 -14.77 -5.15
C SER A 9 2.11 -14.45 -6.28
N PHE A 10 2.53 -14.70 -7.52
CA PHE A 10 1.66 -14.57 -8.69
C PHE A 10 0.43 -15.48 -8.58
N GLU A 11 0.63 -16.73 -8.17
CA GLU A 11 -0.42 -17.72 -8.02
C GLU A 11 -1.40 -17.34 -6.90
N GLU A 12 -0.90 -16.87 -5.77
CA GLU A 12 -1.75 -16.41 -4.67
C GLU A 12 -2.57 -15.18 -5.06
N GLN A 13 -1.97 -14.21 -5.79
CA GLN A 13 -2.70 -13.06 -6.30
C GLN A 13 -3.79 -13.46 -7.29
N ASN A 14 -3.49 -14.40 -8.20
CA ASN A 14 -4.48 -14.93 -9.15
C ASN A 14 -5.66 -15.60 -8.45
N ALA A 15 -5.37 -16.45 -7.45
CA ALA A 15 -6.41 -17.11 -6.67
C ALA A 15 -7.28 -16.12 -5.88
N LEU A 16 -6.65 -15.13 -5.24
CA LEU A 16 -7.34 -14.08 -4.49
C LEU A 16 -8.25 -13.24 -5.40
N LYS A 17 -7.73 -12.80 -6.56
CA LYS A 17 -8.48 -12.04 -7.55
C LYS A 17 -9.69 -12.84 -8.07
N GLY A 18 -9.48 -14.12 -8.35
CA GLY A 18 -10.55 -15.05 -8.76
C GLY A 18 -11.65 -15.15 -7.70
N LEU A 19 -11.27 -15.33 -6.43
CA LEU A 19 -12.21 -15.39 -5.31
C LEU A 19 -13.02 -14.08 -5.19
N TYR A 20 -12.37 -12.92 -5.23
CA TYR A 20 -13.05 -11.63 -5.16
C TYR A 20 -14.00 -11.41 -6.35
N SER A 21 -13.61 -11.85 -7.55
CA SER A 21 -14.46 -11.77 -8.74
C SER A 21 -15.73 -12.60 -8.61
N VAL A 22 -15.65 -13.74 -7.93
CA VAL A 22 -16.83 -14.58 -7.64
C VAL A 22 -17.73 -13.93 -6.57
N ILE A 23 -17.14 -13.40 -5.50
CA ILE A 23 -17.90 -12.85 -4.37
C ILE A 23 -18.52 -11.49 -4.70
N TYR A 24 -17.78 -10.58 -5.34
CA TYR A 24 -18.13 -9.18 -5.51
C TYR A 24 -18.43 -8.80 -6.97
N GLY A 25 -18.22 -9.70 -7.92
CA GLY A 25 -18.24 -9.43 -9.35
C GLY A 25 -16.93 -8.81 -9.86
N VAL A 26 -16.61 -9.07 -11.13
CA VAL A 26 -15.32 -8.66 -11.76
C VAL A 26 -15.13 -7.15 -11.69
N GLY A 27 -16.14 -6.35 -12.00
CA GLY A 27 -16.04 -4.89 -12.00
C GLY A 27 -15.71 -4.31 -10.62
N THR A 28 -16.34 -4.84 -9.57
CA THR A 28 -16.08 -4.40 -8.19
C THR A 28 -14.70 -4.90 -7.72
N ALA A 29 -14.34 -6.14 -8.00
CA ALA A 29 -13.03 -6.68 -7.64
C ALA A 29 -11.86 -5.89 -8.26
N ASN A 30 -12.03 -5.32 -9.45
CA ASN A 30 -11.02 -4.48 -10.11
C ASN A 30 -10.75 -3.15 -9.40
N GLN A 31 -11.63 -2.69 -8.54
CA GLN A 31 -11.46 -1.44 -7.82
C GLN A 31 -10.48 -1.54 -6.64
N PHE A 32 -10.31 -2.74 -6.06
CA PHE A 32 -9.50 -2.94 -4.85
C PHE A 32 -8.53 -4.12 -4.92
N SER A 33 -8.52 -4.88 -6.00
CA SER A 33 -7.59 -5.99 -6.17
C SER A 33 -6.99 -5.97 -7.56
N ALA A 34 -5.67 -5.80 -7.62
CA ALA A 34 -4.93 -5.83 -8.87
C ALA A 34 -4.95 -7.22 -9.50
N ASP A 35 -4.82 -7.27 -10.83
CA ASP A 35 -4.54 -8.51 -11.53
C ASP A 35 -3.14 -9.02 -11.15
N GLN A 36 -2.94 -10.34 -11.27
CA GLN A 36 -1.64 -10.94 -11.02
C GLN A 36 -0.58 -10.36 -11.97
N GLY A 37 0.57 -10.03 -11.44
CA GLY A 37 1.64 -9.30 -12.11
C GLY A 37 1.60 -7.78 -11.89
N TYR A 38 0.49 -7.24 -11.36
CA TYR A 38 0.30 -5.80 -11.13
C TYR A 38 0.12 -5.44 -9.65
N SER A 39 0.09 -6.41 -8.75
CA SER A 39 -0.03 -6.16 -7.31
C SER A 39 1.30 -5.74 -6.71
N GLU A 40 1.30 -4.65 -5.93
CA GLU A 40 2.49 -4.22 -5.18
C GLU A 40 3.00 -5.27 -4.18
N HIS A 41 2.14 -6.15 -3.67
CA HIS A 41 2.52 -7.25 -2.79
C HIS A 41 3.50 -8.22 -3.46
N GLN A 42 3.47 -8.34 -4.78
CA GLN A 42 4.39 -9.20 -5.53
C GLN A 42 5.81 -8.64 -5.64
N LEU A 43 6.01 -7.34 -5.36
CA LEU A 43 7.34 -6.72 -5.29
C LEU A 43 8.07 -7.05 -3.97
N GLY A 44 7.36 -7.57 -2.96
CA GLY A 44 7.92 -7.84 -1.64
C GLY A 44 8.24 -6.58 -0.81
N THR A 45 7.76 -5.41 -1.23
CA THR A 45 8.00 -4.12 -0.56
C THR A 45 6.75 -3.56 0.10
N THR A 46 5.62 -4.27 0.06
CA THR A 46 4.33 -3.80 0.55
C THR A 46 3.83 -4.66 1.70
N ILE A 47 3.24 -4.00 2.67
CA ILE A 47 2.58 -4.63 3.82
C ILE A 47 1.21 -4.01 4.05
N ASP A 48 0.26 -4.86 4.40
CA ASP A 48 -1.02 -4.45 4.97
C ASP A 48 -0.93 -4.51 6.50
N LEU A 49 -1.38 -3.46 7.15
CA LEU A 49 -1.29 -3.30 8.60
C LEU A 49 -2.67 -3.27 9.25
N ILE A 50 -2.78 -3.91 10.41
CA ILE A 50 -3.96 -3.85 11.27
C ILE A 50 -3.58 -3.52 12.71
N THR A 51 -4.58 -3.28 13.55
CA THR A 51 -4.40 -3.11 14.99
C THR A 51 -5.46 -3.90 15.76
N THR A 52 -5.25 -4.03 17.06
CA THR A 52 -6.27 -4.61 17.97
C THR A 52 -7.56 -3.80 17.93
N GLY A 53 -8.68 -4.46 18.17
CA GLY A 53 -10.00 -3.82 18.22
C GLY A 53 -10.78 -3.81 16.90
N LEU A 54 -10.14 -4.19 15.78
CA LEU A 54 -10.81 -4.33 14.47
C LEU A 54 -11.33 -5.75 14.18
N GLY A 55 -11.23 -6.67 15.13
CA GLY A 55 -11.72 -8.04 14.93
C GLY A 55 -11.00 -8.85 13.85
N GLY A 56 -9.77 -8.43 13.45
CA GLY A 56 -9.01 -9.05 12.37
C GLY A 56 -9.38 -8.56 10.98
N ALA A 57 -10.17 -7.49 10.87
CA ALA A 57 -10.52 -6.84 9.62
C ALA A 57 -9.63 -5.61 9.35
N VAL A 58 -9.62 -5.15 8.10
CA VAL A 58 -8.91 -3.93 7.69
C VAL A 58 -9.83 -2.70 7.67
N GLU A 59 -11.14 -2.93 7.59
CA GLU A 59 -12.15 -1.87 7.59
C GLU A 59 -12.11 -1.05 8.89
N GLY A 60 -12.13 0.26 8.74
CA GLY A 60 -12.08 1.18 9.89
C GLY A 60 -10.66 1.44 10.41
N PHE A 61 -9.61 0.91 9.79
CA PHE A 61 -8.23 1.15 10.19
C PHE A 61 -7.87 2.64 10.17
N ASP A 62 -8.43 3.41 9.23
CA ASP A 62 -8.26 4.87 9.13
C ASP A 62 -8.77 5.68 10.34
N LYS A 63 -9.59 5.07 11.20
CA LYS A 63 -10.16 5.68 12.41
C LYS A 63 -9.34 5.37 13.67
N THR A 64 -8.24 4.64 13.54
CA THR A 64 -7.43 4.18 14.66
C THR A 64 -6.27 5.12 14.99
N GLU A 65 -5.79 5.08 16.23
CA GLU A 65 -4.56 5.76 16.63
C GLU A 65 -3.34 5.20 15.87
N ALA A 66 -3.37 3.91 15.52
CA ALA A 66 -2.33 3.27 14.72
C ALA A 66 -2.18 3.91 13.34
N TYR A 67 -3.28 4.17 12.65
CA TYR A 67 -3.26 4.88 11.36
C TYR A 67 -2.75 6.32 11.52
N THR A 68 -3.24 7.03 12.53
CA THR A 68 -2.76 8.39 12.84
C THR A 68 -1.26 8.41 13.09
N TRP A 69 -0.73 7.43 13.82
CA TRP A 69 0.70 7.30 14.05
C TRP A 69 1.46 7.03 12.75
N LEU A 70 0.98 6.14 11.91
CA LEU A 70 1.61 5.80 10.62
C LEU A 70 1.69 7.03 9.70
N VAL A 71 0.61 7.78 9.56
CA VAL A 71 0.58 9.01 8.74
C VAL A 71 1.68 10.00 9.17
N ASN A 72 1.94 10.09 10.47
CA ASN A 72 2.91 11.05 11.02
C ASN A 72 4.35 10.51 11.14
N ASN A 73 4.55 9.19 11.01
CA ASN A 73 5.84 8.59 11.33
C ASN A 73 6.37 7.57 10.34
N ALA A 74 5.53 6.92 9.53
CA ALA A 74 5.94 5.81 8.67
C ALA A 74 7.06 6.21 7.68
N TYR A 75 7.07 7.44 7.21
CA TYR A 75 8.09 7.97 6.31
C TYR A 75 9.50 7.91 6.92
N LYS A 76 9.64 8.03 8.24
CA LYS A 76 10.92 7.94 8.96
C LYS A 76 11.53 6.54 8.87
N TYR A 77 10.70 5.56 8.55
CA TYR A 77 11.05 4.15 8.38
C TYR A 77 11.02 3.71 6.91
N GLY A 78 10.87 4.66 5.98
CA GLY A 78 10.89 4.41 4.56
C GLY A 78 9.56 3.97 3.95
N PHE A 79 8.45 4.07 4.69
CA PHE A 79 7.12 3.68 4.20
C PHE A 79 6.27 4.87 3.79
N THR A 80 5.48 4.66 2.74
CA THR A 80 4.45 5.60 2.26
C THR A 80 3.12 4.87 2.07
N LEU A 81 2.02 5.60 2.22
CA LEU A 81 0.68 5.11 1.89
C LEU A 81 0.53 5.09 0.37
N SER A 82 0.32 3.91 -0.24
CA SER A 82 0.25 3.77 -1.70
C SER A 82 -1.03 4.35 -2.29
N TYR A 83 -2.17 4.12 -1.63
CA TYR A 83 -3.49 4.50 -2.13
C TYR A 83 -4.20 5.46 -1.17
N PRO A 84 -3.79 6.76 -1.15
CA PRO A 84 -4.43 7.76 -0.29
C PRO A 84 -5.84 8.09 -0.77
N LYS A 85 -6.60 8.83 0.05
CA LYS A 85 -7.90 9.38 -0.37
C LYS A 85 -7.71 10.25 -1.62
N PHE A 86 -8.68 10.19 -2.53
CA PHE A 86 -8.71 10.97 -3.79
C PHE A 86 -7.60 10.63 -4.80
N ASN A 87 -7.04 9.41 -4.74
CA ASN A 87 -6.23 8.90 -5.85
C ASN A 87 -7.13 8.40 -6.99
N ASP A 88 -6.59 8.39 -8.21
CA ASP A 88 -7.33 8.04 -9.43
C ASP A 88 -7.20 6.55 -9.81
N PHE A 89 -6.52 5.73 -8.98
CA PHE A 89 -6.12 4.36 -9.35
C PHE A 89 -6.95 3.29 -8.66
N TYR A 90 -6.95 3.29 -7.32
CA TYR A 90 -7.65 2.30 -6.50
C TYR A 90 -8.49 3.00 -5.43
N VAL A 91 -9.34 2.23 -4.76
CA VAL A 91 -10.02 2.71 -3.55
C VAL A 91 -9.00 3.08 -2.49
N PHE A 92 -9.38 3.97 -1.58
CA PHE A 92 -8.58 4.32 -0.42
C PHE A 92 -8.30 3.08 0.44
N GLU A 93 -7.02 2.78 0.66
CA GLU A 93 -6.58 1.64 1.47
C GLU A 93 -5.67 2.10 2.62
N PRO A 94 -6.22 2.52 3.76
CA PRO A 94 -5.45 3.04 4.89
C PRO A 94 -4.48 2.03 5.50
N TRP A 95 -4.67 0.74 5.25
CA TRP A 95 -3.84 -0.36 5.73
C TRP A 95 -2.62 -0.64 4.85
N HIS A 96 -2.62 -0.19 3.57
CA HIS A 96 -1.67 -0.60 2.53
C HIS A 96 -0.47 0.35 2.44
N TRP A 97 0.66 -0.09 2.96
CA TRP A 97 1.88 0.69 3.09
C TRP A 97 3.03 0.08 2.29
N ARG A 98 3.70 0.89 1.47
CA ARG A 98 4.80 0.48 0.62
C ARG A 98 6.13 1.04 1.14
N PHE A 99 7.15 0.18 1.20
CA PHE A 99 8.53 0.60 1.45
C PHE A 99 9.13 1.17 0.15
N VAL A 100 9.63 2.40 0.23
CA VAL A 100 10.25 3.14 -0.89
C VAL A 100 11.60 3.73 -0.48
N GLY A 101 12.10 3.37 0.70
CA GLY A 101 13.30 3.94 1.29
C GLY A 101 13.05 5.27 2.00
N VAL A 102 13.87 5.56 3.00
CA VAL A 102 13.69 6.72 3.90
C VAL A 102 13.75 8.05 3.15
N LYS A 103 14.67 8.19 2.19
CA LYS A 103 14.85 9.43 1.43
C LYS A 103 13.60 9.76 0.61
N LEU A 104 13.09 8.80 -0.18
CA LEU A 104 11.90 9.01 -0.99
C LEU A 104 10.64 9.19 -0.13
N ALA A 105 10.45 8.35 0.89
CA ALA A 105 9.30 8.48 1.80
C ALA A 105 9.26 9.86 2.49
N THR A 106 10.43 10.37 2.93
CA THR A 106 10.56 11.71 3.51
C THR A 106 10.22 12.81 2.50
N TYR A 107 10.70 12.67 1.27
CA TYR A 107 10.35 13.62 0.20
C TYR A 107 8.83 13.65 -0.07
N LEU A 108 8.20 12.49 -0.19
CA LEU A 108 6.75 12.37 -0.39
C LEU A 108 5.97 13.02 0.75
N HIS A 109 6.33 12.69 1.99
CA HIS A 109 5.70 13.25 3.18
C HIS A 109 5.79 14.78 3.24
N ASN A 110 7.00 15.34 3.07
CA ASN A 110 7.25 16.78 3.19
C ASN A 110 6.59 17.60 2.07
N ASN A 111 6.38 16.99 0.89
CA ASN A 111 5.75 17.64 -0.25
C ASN A 111 4.26 17.28 -0.41
N GLN A 112 3.69 16.52 0.53
CA GLN A 112 2.29 16.05 0.50
C GLN A 112 1.92 15.37 -0.83
N LYS A 113 2.84 14.51 -1.33
CA LYS A 113 2.67 13.75 -2.57
C LYS A 113 2.47 12.28 -2.30
N GLY A 114 1.66 11.63 -3.12
CA GLY A 114 1.61 10.18 -3.22
C GLY A 114 2.74 9.63 -4.09
N PHE A 115 3.02 8.33 -3.98
CA PHE A 115 4.04 7.68 -4.81
C PHE A 115 3.72 7.80 -6.31
N TYR A 116 2.46 7.64 -6.68
CA TYR A 116 1.99 7.71 -8.07
C TYR A 116 1.84 9.12 -8.64
N ASP A 117 2.07 10.15 -7.82
CA ASP A 117 2.18 11.54 -8.30
C ASP A 117 3.56 11.85 -8.91
N LEU A 118 4.50 10.93 -8.80
CA LEU A 118 5.85 11.08 -9.34
C LEU A 118 5.97 10.43 -10.72
N ASP A 119 6.73 11.07 -11.60
CA ASP A 119 7.19 10.42 -12.82
C ASP A 119 8.33 9.42 -12.54
N GLN A 120 8.58 8.51 -13.47
CA GLN A 120 9.60 7.46 -13.32
C GLN A 120 11.00 8.04 -13.12
N ARG A 121 11.34 9.15 -13.78
CA ARG A 121 12.65 9.80 -13.64
C ARG A 121 12.88 10.26 -12.19
N LYS A 122 11.85 10.82 -11.56
CA LYS A 122 11.94 11.26 -10.17
C LYS A 122 12.09 10.07 -9.21
N ILE A 123 11.41 8.97 -9.49
CA ILE A 123 11.57 7.73 -8.72
C ILE A 123 13.01 7.19 -8.86
N ASP A 124 13.54 7.16 -10.08
CA ASP A 124 14.89 6.64 -10.38
C ASP A 124 15.98 7.40 -9.62
N GLU A 125 15.84 8.71 -9.38
CA GLU A 125 16.78 9.51 -8.59
C GLU A 125 16.97 8.95 -7.15
N TYR A 126 15.93 8.33 -6.60
CA TYR A 126 15.95 7.76 -5.23
C TYR A 126 16.30 6.28 -5.20
N LEU A 127 16.14 5.55 -6.32
CA LEU A 127 16.43 4.11 -6.36
C LEU A 127 17.92 3.81 -6.21
N VAL A 128 18.79 4.72 -6.66
CA VAL A 128 20.25 4.58 -6.57
C VAL A 128 20.70 4.43 -5.11
N ASP A 129 20.04 5.11 -4.20
CA ASP A 129 20.39 5.16 -2.77
C ASP A 129 19.62 4.14 -1.91
N LEU A 130 18.78 3.31 -2.51
CA LEU A 130 17.85 2.45 -1.74
C LEU A 130 18.57 1.28 -1.06
N PHE A 131 19.75 0.92 -1.57
CA PHE A 131 20.56 -0.21 -1.11
C PHE A 131 21.94 0.21 -0.57
N GLU A 132 22.20 1.50 -0.43
CA GLU A 132 23.38 2.05 0.23
C GLU A 132 23.08 2.41 1.71
#